data_4def3b8f3ebc78a3dde867fa96e31733
#
_entry.id   4def3b8f3ebc78a3dde867fa96e31733
#
_cell.length_a   1.000
_cell.length_b   1.000
_cell.length_c   1.000
_cell.angle_alpha   90.00
_cell.angle_beta   90.00
_cell.angle_gamma   90.00
#
_symmetry.space_group_name_H-M   'P 1'
#
loop_
_entity.id
_entity.type
_entity.pdbx_description
1 polymer ?
#
loop_
_entity_poly.entity_id
_entity_poly.type
_entity_poly.pdbx_seq_one_letter_code
_entity_poly.pdbx_strand_id
1 'polypeptide(L)'
;QLNLTQAPFVPDALHDLALITVFIRDNDAHAPTQIINIAEPDPAATWALRVYSTLEGLTIPNVPKHQSTLSPRLGQWADQTADYPNHDMAGAVLDTAEVDFYAYDWSRTVQQTKLGGWPGTVQSEPWWVHAKTQDTWDLVMQIENEPKAGWNGWGDGAAYIARSRERPHLWAIDVQFT
;
A
#
# COMPACT_ATOMS: atom_id res chain seq x y z
N GLN A 1 -10.15 -1.34 -4.72
CA GLN A 1 -11.11 -1.25 -3.62
C GLN A 1 -10.91 -2.44 -2.70
N LEU A 2 -10.79 -2.18 -1.40
CA LEU A 2 -10.51 -3.17 -0.36
C LEU A 2 -11.61 -3.13 0.70
N ASN A 3 -12.38 -4.19 0.80
CA ASN A 3 -13.36 -4.39 1.87
C ASN A 3 -12.66 -5.06 3.06
N LEU A 4 -12.34 -4.28 4.07
CA LEU A 4 -11.60 -4.74 5.25
C LEU A 4 -12.45 -5.63 6.18
N THR A 5 -13.77 -5.51 6.10
CA THR A 5 -14.67 -6.36 6.92
C THR A 5 -14.63 -7.84 6.51
N GLN A 6 -14.06 -8.14 5.34
CA GLN A 6 -13.89 -9.50 4.82
C GLN A 6 -12.44 -9.99 4.91
N ALA A 7 -11.51 -9.14 5.36
CA ALA A 7 -10.12 -9.53 5.50
C ALA A 7 -9.93 -10.47 6.70
N PRO A 8 -9.14 -11.54 6.56
CA PRO A 8 -8.86 -12.47 7.66
C PRO A 8 -8.01 -11.81 8.76
N PHE A 9 -7.30 -10.76 8.41
CA PHE A 9 -6.51 -9.94 9.31
C PHE A 9 -6.54 -8.49 8.82
N VAL A 10 -6.63 -7.55 9.73
CA VAL A 10 -6.55 -6.11 9.45
C VAL A 10 -5.45 -5.53 10.33
N PRO A 11 -4.46 -4.83 9.76
CA PRO A 11 -3.43 -4.12 10.53
C PRO A 11 -4.05 -3.10 11.50
N ASP A 12 -3.42 -2.90 12.67
CA ASP A 12 -3.91 -1.97 13.69
C ASP A 12 -4.17 -0.56 13.14
N ALA A 13 -3.31 -0.11 12.24
CA ALA A 13 -3.45 1.19 11.57
C ALA A 13 -4.73 1.32 10.73
N LEU A 14 -5.49 0.26 10.50
CA LEU A 14 -6.71 0.23 9.68
C LEU A 14 -7.95 -0.23 10.45
N HIS A 15 -7.87 -0.49 11.76
CA HIS A 15 -9.00 -1.03 12.54
C HIS A 15 -10.21 -0.09 12.62
N ASP A 16 -10.02 1.21 12.36
CA ASP A 16 -11.09 2.21 12.31
C ASP A 16 -11.80 2.27 10.95
N LEU A 17 -11.38 1.47 9.98
CA LEU A 17 -11.88 1.49 8.61
C LEU A 17 -12.57 0.19 8.22
N ALA A 18 -13.63 0.32 7.42
CA ALA A 18 -14.36 -0.79 6.81
C ALA A 18 -14.03 -0.95 5.31
N LEU A 19 -13.70 0.15 4.64
CA LEU A 19 -13.45 0.15 3.20
C LEU A 19 -12.39 1.19 2.83
N ILE A 20 -11.50 0.80 1.93
CA ILE A 20 -10.54 1.70 1.29
C ILE A 20 -10.74 1.64 -0.22
N THR A 21 -10.77 2.79 -0.87
CA THR A 21 -10.74 2.89 -2.34
C THR A 21 -9.57 3.76 -2.77
N VAL A 22 -8.70 3.20 -3.60
CA VAL A 22 -7.56 3.91 -4.19
C VAL A 22 -7.91 4.26 -5.63
N PHE A 23 -7.64 5.48 -6.01
CA PHE A 23 -7.79 6.00 -7.36
C PHE A 23 -6.43 6.49 -7.85
N ILE A 24 -6.10 6.16 -9.08
CA ILE A 24 -4.90 6.58 -9.78
C ILE A 24 -5.35 7.30 -11.05
N ARG A 25 -4.78 8.47 -11.34
CA ARG A 25 -5.07 9.17 -12.58
C ARG A 25 -4.49 8.36 -13.75
N ASP A 26 -5.32 8.13 -14.76
CA ASP A 26 -4.88 7.55 -16.02
C ASP A 26 -3.78 8.42 -16.65
N ASN A 27 -2.74 7.83 -17.19
CA ASN A 27 -1.51 8.44 -17.72
C ASN A 27 -0.46 8.91 -16.70
N ASP A 28 -0.70 8.81 -15.40
CA ASP A 28 0.25 9.18 -14.36
C ASP A 28 0.74 7.94 -13.57
N ALA A 29 0.84 6.79 -14.24
CA ALA A 29 1.29 5.53 -13.62
C ALA A 29 2.71 5.63 -13.01
N HIS A 30 3.48 6.64 -13.40
CA HIS A 30 4.79 6.96 -12.85
C HIS A 30 4.74 8.12 -11.85
N ALA A 31 3.57 8.35 -11.26
CA ALA A 31 3.40 9.42 -10.30
C ALA A 31 4.33 9.24 -9.10
N PRO A 32 5.07 10.29 -8.76
CA PRO A 32 6.07 10.20 -7.71
C PRO A 32 5.40 10.04 -6.34
N THR A 33 6.22 9.71 -5.40
CA THR A 33 6.08 9.88 -3.96
C THR A 33 5.18 11.06 -3.59
N GLN A 34 4.10 10.79 -2.88
CA GLN A 34 3.09 11.79 -2.55
C GLN A 34 2.54 11.59 -1.13
N ILE A 35 2.31 12.71 -0.42
CA ILE A 35 1.45 12.74 0.77
C ILE A 35 0.04 13.12 0.32
N ILE A 36 -0.94 12.33 0.75
CA ILE A 36 -2.37 12.57 0.53
C ILE A 36 -3.02 12.94 1.86
N ASN A 37 -3.67 14.09 1.89
CA ASN A 37 -4.55 14.48 2.98
C ASN A 37 -6.00 14.15 2.61
N ILE A 38 -6.56 13.10 3.20
CA ILE A 38 -7.94 12.70 2.89
C ILE A 38 -9.00 13.65 3.46
N ALA A 39 -8.65 14.48 4.45
CA ALA A 39 -9.55 15.50 5.01
C ALA A 39 -9.63 16.76 4.11
N GLU A 40 -8.56 17.03 3.37
CA GLU A 40 -8.45 18.17 2.45
C GLU A 40 -7.87 17.69 1.10
N PRO A 41 -8.66 16.97 0.29
CA PRO A 41 -8.17 16.39 -0.95
C PRO A 41 -7.70 17.45 -1.94
N ASP A 42 -6.48 17.30 -2.46
CA ASP A 42 -5.98 18.12 -3.54
C ASP A 42 -6.56 17.63 -4.89
N PRO A 43 -7.34 18.47 -5.60
CA PRO A 43 -7.90 18.10 -6.89
C PRO A 43 -6.83 17.92 -7.99
N ALA A 44 -5.61 18.44 -7.79
CA ALA A 44 -4.50 18.27 -8.71
C ALA A 44 -3.68 16.99 -8.42
N ALA A 45 -3.93 16.31 -7.30
CA ALA A 45 -3.23 15.09 -6.96
C ALA A 45 -3.41 14.00 -8.02
N THR A 46 -2.34 13.23 -8.26
CA THR A 46 -2.35 12.09 -9.18
C THR A 46 -2.97 10.85 -8.56
N TRP A 47 -3.02 10.82 -7.23
CA TRP A 47 -3.63 9.77 -6.43
C TRP A 47 -4.72 10.35 -5.55
N ALA A 48 -5.73 9.55 -5.29
CA ALA A 48 -6.74 9.86 -4.29
C ALA A 48 -7.12 8.60 -3.51
N LEU A 49 -7.33 8.79 -2.21
CA LEU A 49 -7.87 7.75 -1.34
C LEU A 49 -9.23 8.19 -0.80
N ARG A 50 -10.15 7.23 -0.75
CA ARG A 50 -11.39 7.37 0.02
C ARG A 50 -11.45 6.24 1.03
N VAL A 51 -11.67 6.60 2.26
CA VAL A 51 -11.81 5.66 3.37
C VAL A 51 -13.18 5.79 4.03
N TYR A 52 -13.69 4.69 4.53
CA TYR A 52 -15.01 4.64 5.13
C TYR A 52 -14.91 3.80 6.42
N SER A 53 -15.43 4.31 7.51
CA SER A 53 -15.48 3.60 8.79
C SER A 53 -16.61 2.55 8.86
N THR A 54 -17.58 2.63 7.96
CA THR A 54 -18.71 1.69 7.87
C THR A 54 -19.10 1.46 6.41
N LEU A 55 -19.71 0.33 6.13
CA LEU A 55 -20.33 0.04 4.82
C LEU A 55 -21.79 0.51 4.76
N GLU A 56 -22.35 0.91 5.89
CA GLU A 56 -23.75 1.33 5.98
C GLU A 56 -24.00 2.58 5.12
N GLY A 57 -25.07 2.58 4.35
CA GLY A 57 -25.44 3.69 3.47
C GLY A 57 -24.61 3.80 2.19
N LEU A 58 -23.57 2.98 2.00
CA LEU A 58 -22.83 2.95 0.75
C LEU A 58 -23.66 2.31 -0.35
N THR A 59 -23.72 2.96 -1.50
CA THR A 59 -24.39 2.45 -2.70
C THR A 59 -23.41 2.29 -3.82
N ILE A 60 -23.63 1.29 -4.67
CA ILE A 60 -22.86 1.15 -5.91
C ILE A 60 -23.33 2.24 -6.87
N PRO A 61 -22.48 3.24 -7.22
CA PRO A 61 -22.89 4.27 -8.14
C PRO A 61 -23.16 3.67 -9.53
N ASN A 62 -24.18 4.17 -10.20
CA ASN A 62 -24.38 3.86 -11.61
C ASN A 62 -23.37 4.65 -12.44
N VAL A 63 -22.16 4.11 -12.55
CA VAL A 63 -21.08 4.75 -13.32
C VAL A 63 -21.22 4.35 -14.79
N PRO A 64 -21.22 5.31 -15.71
CA PRO A 64 -21.17 5.00 -17.15
C PRO A 64 -19.99 4.05 -17.42
N LYS A 65 -20.17 3.08 -18.30
CA LYS A 65 -19.10 2.19 -18.73
C LYS A 65 -17.94 3.03 -19.26
N HIS A 66 -16.90 3.18 -18.45
CA HIS A 66 -15.68 3.81 -18.90
C HIS A 66 -14.93 2.84 -19.82
N GLN A 67 -14.28 3.36 -20.84
CA GLN A 67 -13.36 2.58 -21.68
C GLN A 67 -12.05 2.39 -20.90
N SER A 68 -12.10 1.59 -19.85
CA SER A 68 -10.88 1.20 -19.12
C SER A 68 -10.24 0.00 -19.81
N THR A 69 -8.92 0.03 -19.92
CA THR A 69 -8.12 -1.13 -20.35
C THR A 69 -8.09 -2.21 -19.27
N LEU A 70 -8.45 -1.85 -18.03
CA LEU A 70 -8.50 -2.78 -16.91
C LEU A 70 -9.77 -3.61 -16.91
N SER A 71 -9.63 -4.90 -16.70
CA SER A 71 -10.75 -5.81 -16.51
C SER A 71 -11.14 -5.87 -15.04
N PRO A 72 -12.42 -5.59 -14.68
CA PRO A 72 -12.88 -5.78 -13.31
C PRO A 72 -12.63 -7.22 -12.85
N ARG A 73 -11.98 -7.37 -11.71
CA ARG A 73 -11.70 -8.65 -11.08
C ARG A 73 -12.06 -8.59 -9.60
N LEU A 74 -12.63 -9.66 -9.12
CA LEU A 74 -12.83 -9.87 -7.69
C LEU A 74 -11.60 -10.56 -7.13
N GLY A 75 -10.89 -9.88 -6.23
CA GLY A 75 -9.81 -10.48 -5.45
C GLY A 75 -10.38 -11.38 -4.35
N GLN A 76 -9.61 -12.37 -3.96
CA GLN A 76 -9.87 -13.19 -2.79
C GLN A 76 -8.76 -12.96 -1.78
N TRP A 77 -9.14 -12.86 -0.51
CA TRP A 77 -8.18 -12.83 0.57
C TRP A 77 -7.49 -14.19 0.67
N ALA A 78 -6.18 -14.18 0.73
CA ALA A 78 -5.38 -15.34 1.12
C ALA A 78 -5.24 -15.41 2.64
N ASP A 79 -4.64 -16.48 3.13
CA ASP A 79 -4.33 -16.62 4.54
C ASP A 79 -3.23 -15.62 4.98
N GLN A 80 -3.20 -15.36 6.27
CA GLN A 80 -2.13 -14.58 6.86
C GLN A 80 -0.81 -15.34 6.72
N THR A 81 0.21 -14.64 6.22
CA THR A 81 1.55 -15.18 6.00
C THR A 81 2.56 -14.42 6.86
N ALA A 82 3.55 -15.11 7.40
CA ALA A 82 4.68 -14.46 8.05
C ALA A 82 5.41 -13.57 7.02
N ASP A 83 5.67 -12.33 7.40
CA ASP A 83 6.35 -11.34 6.59
C ASP A 83 7.46 -10.68 7.42
N TYR A 84 8.60 -10.46 6.80
CA TYR A 84 9.79 -10.01 7.49
C TYR A 84 10.39 -8.79 6.78
N PRO A 85 11.09 -7.90 7.52
CA PRO A 85 11.80 -6.80 6.89
C PRO A 85 12.86 -7.33 5.92
N ASN A 86 13.20 -6.55 4.90
CA ASN A 86 14.40 -6.83 4.12
C ASN A 86 15.65 -6.56 4.96
N HIS A 87 16.82 -6.91 4.43
CA HIS A 87 18.10 -6.78 5.15
C HIS A 87 18.36 -5.34 5.65
N ASP A 88 18.11 -4.34 4.80
CA ASP A 88 18.39 -2.95 5.13
C ASP A 88 17.46 -2.44 6.24
N MET A 89 16.18 -2.81 6.18
CA MET A 89 15.20 -2.46 7.21
C MET A 89 15.44 -3.25 8.53
N ALA A 90 15.93 -4.49 8.44
CA ALA A 90 16.28 -5.27 9.60
C ALA A 90 17.43 -4.62 10.40
N GLY A 91 18.37 -4.00 9.72
CA GLY A 91 19.47 -3.25 10.32
C GLY A 91 19.04 -2.10 11.24
N ALA A 92 17.82 -1.60 11.10
CA ALA A 92 17.27 -0.56 11.98
C ALA A 92 16.77 -1.10 13.32
N VAL A 93 16.52 -2.42 13.44
CA VAL A 93 15.90 -3.04 14.62
C VAL A 93 16.71 -4.17 15.25
N LEU A 94 17.67 -4.72 14.51
CA LEU A 94 18.52 -5.84 14.96
C LEU A 94 19.94 -5.37 15.23
N ASP A 95 20.67 -6.10 16.04
CA ASP A 95 22.11 -5.86 16.17
C ASP A 95 22.88 -6.38 14.95
N THR A 96 24.17 -6.01 14.83
CA THR A 96 24.98 -6.33 13.64
C THR A 96 25.11 -7.84 13.41
N ALA A 97 25.20 -8.65 14.48
CA ALA A 97 25.34 -10.11 14.35
C ALA A 97 24.03 -10.74 13.88
N GLU A 98 22.89 -10.24 14.37
CA GLU A 98 21.56 -10.68 13.92
C GLU A 98 21.29 -10.29 12.48
N VAL A 99 21.70 -9.08 12.06
CA VAL A 99 21.57 -8.62 10.67
C VAL A 99 22.40 -9.49 9.73
N ASP A 100 23.66 -9.83 10.11
CA ASP A 100 24.52 -10.70 9.31
C ASP A 100 23.90 -12.09 9.15
N PHE A 101 23.32 -12.64 10.23
CA PHE A 101 22.59 -13.90 10.18
C PHE A 101 21.35 -13.81 9.28
N TYR A 102 20.62 -12.70 9.37
CA TYR A 102 19.43 -12.43 8.59
C TYR A 102 19.69 -12.34 7.08
N ALA A 103 20.88 -11.87 6.68
CA ALA A 103 21.29 -11.78 5.28
C ALA A 103 21.39 -13.14 4.57
N TYR A 104 21.51 -14.24 5.33
CA TYR A 104 21.70 -15.59 4.83
C TYR A 104 20.41 -16.38 4.59
N ASP A 105 19.29 -15.73 4.25
CA ASP A 105 18.17 -16.41 3.56
C ASP A 105 17.05 -17.03 4.40
N TRP A 106 16.92 -16.67 5.67
CA TRP A 106 15.89 -17.27 6.54
C TRP A 106 14.55 -16.53 6.53
N SER A 107 14.53 -15.31 6.05
CA SER A 107 13.33 -14.50 6.01
C SER A 107 13.23 -13.79 4.66
N ARG A 108 12.06 -13.80 4.10
CA ARG A 108 11.77 -13.07 2.87
C ARG A 108 10.60 -12.15 3.09
N THR A 109 10.78 -10.92 2.68
CA THR A 109 9.66 -9.99 2.54
C THR A 109 8.74 -10.52 1.45
N VAL A 110 7.45 -10.56 1.73
CA VAL A 110 6.46 -11.04 0.77
C VAL A 110 6.30 -10.04 -0.37
N GLN A 111 6.61 -10.48 -1.59
CA GLN A 111 6.51 -9.71 -2.83
C GLN A 111 5.19 -10.02 -3.51
N GLN A 112 4.11 -9.39 -3.06
CA GLN A 112 2.76 -9.50 -3.65
C GLN A 112 1.87 -8.38 -3.13
N THR A 113 0.70 -8.21 -3.73
CA THR A 113 -0.35 -7.34 -3.18
C THR A 113 -0.77 -7.85 -1.81
N LYS A 114 -0.60 -7.00 -0.78
CA LYS A 114 -0.82 -7.39 0.62
C LYS A 114 -1.29 -6.22 1.49
N LEU A 115 -1.87 -6.55 2.65
CA LEU A 115 -2.15 -5.62 3.74
C LEU A 115 -1.15 -5.78 4.87
N GLY A 116 -0.58 -4.67 5.32
CA GLY A 116 0.38 -4.64 6.41
C GLY A 116 1.71 -5.30 6.08
N GLY A 117 2.43 -5.71 7.12
CA GLY A 117 3.75 -6.31 7.00
C GLY A 117 4.84 -5.31 6.66
N TRP A 118 5.88 -5.77 5.98
CA TRP A 118 7.03 -4.99 5.57
C TRP A 118 7.03 -4.73 4.07
N PRO A 119 7.46 -3.55 3.60
CA PRO A 119 7.52 -3.28 2.17
C PRO A 119 8.52 -4.20 1.47
N GLY A 120 8.06 -4.89 0.44
CA GLY A 120 8.91 -5.66 -0.46
C GLY A 120 9.54 -4.73 -1.50
N THR A 121 10.56 -3.98 -1.10
CA THR A 121 11.13 -2.89 -1.89
C THR A 121 11.82 -3.36 -3.15
N VAL A 122 11.68 -2.61 -4.23
CA VAL A 122 12.26 -2.88 -5.55
C VAL A 122 13.56 -2.09 -5.75
N GLN A 123 13.60 -0.84 -5.33
CA GLN A 123 14.75 0.05 -5.53
C GLN A 123 15.44 0.41 -4.23
N SER A 124 14.68 0.91 -3.27
CA SER A 124 15.17 1.38 -1.98
C SER A 124 14.05 1.31 -0.94
N GLU A 125 14.37 1.59 0.30
CA GLU A 125 13.33 1.77 1.31
C GLU A 125 12.36 2.87 0.91
N PRO A 126 11.06 2.75 1.25
CA PRO A 126 10.10 3.80 0.99
C PRO A 126 10.58 5.12 1.61
N TRP A 127 10.41 6.21 0.90
CA TRP A 127 10.97 7.52 1.27
C TRP A 127 10.60 7.98 2.68
N TRP A 128 9.42 7.62 3.18
CA TRP A 128 8.97 8.01 4.52
C TRP A 128 9.76 7.36 5.65
N VAL A 129 10.47 6.26 5.40
CA VAL A 129 11.35 5.62 6.40
C VAL A 129 12.48 6.57 6.78
N HIS A 130 12.99 7.31 5.80
CA HIS A 130 14.10 8.27 5.99
C HIS A 130 13.63 9.72 6.05
N ALA A 131 12.35 9.97 5.82
CA ALA A 131 11.82 11.32 5.87
C ALA A 131 11.95 11.87 7.29
N LYS A 132 12.61 13.01 7.45
CA LYS A 132 12.63 13.79 8.69
C LYS A 132 11.25 14.44 8.91
N THR A 133 10.20 13.64 8.88
CA THR A 133 8.84 14.06 9.22
C THR A 133 8.64 13.87 10.71
N GLN A 134 7.67 14.59 11.27
CA GLN A 134 7.26 14.38 12.66
C GLN A 134 6.34 13.17 12.81
N ASP A 135 6.02 12.48 11.69
CA ASP A 135 5.10 11.36 11.68
C ASP A 135 5.85 10.04 11.65
N THR A 136 5.32 9.08 12.38
CA THR A 136 5.63 7.66 12.22
C THR A 136 4.64 7.06 11.23
N TRP A 137 5.15 6.36 10.23
CA TRP A 137 4.35 5.81 9.15
C TRP A 137 4.25 4.29 9.26
N ASP A 138 3.04 3.76 9.24
CA ASP A 138 2.79 2.33 9.14
C ASP A 138 2.49 1.96 7.70
N LEU A 139 3.23 0.99 7.14
CA LEU A 139 2.84 0.38 5.88
C LEU A 139 1.49 -0.31 6.08
N VAL A 140 0.51 0.10 5.33
CA VAL A 140 -0.84 -0.47 5.41
C VAL A 140 -1.17 -1.33 4.21
N MET A 141 -0.54 -1.06 3.06
CA MET A 141 -0.82 -1.79 1.82
C MET A 141 0.36 -1.71 0.85
N GLN A 142 0.63 -2.84 0.21
CA GLN A 142 1.46 -2.93 -0.99
C GLN A 142 0.60 -3.39 -2.15
N ILE A 143 0.74 -2.76 -3.31
CA ILE A 143 0.03 -3.11 -4.54
C ILE A 143 1.07 -3.46 -5.60
N GLU A 144 1.10 -4.71 -6.01
CA GLU A 144 1.90 -5.23 -7.10
C GLU A 144 1.17 -5.14 -8.44
N ASN A 145 1.84 -5.51 -9.50
CA ASN A 145 1.20 -5.76 -10.78
C ASN A 145 0.18 -6.89 -10.68
N GLU A 146 -0.96 -6.71 -11.34
CA GLU A 146 -2.04 -7.69 -11.40
C GLU A 146 -2.36 -8.04 -12.86
N PRO A 147 -1.54 -8.87 -13.50
CA PRO A 147 -1.68 -9.17 -14.94
C PRO A 147 -3.04 -9.77 -15.31
N LYS A 148 -3.66 -10.51 -14.37
CA LYS A 148 -5.00 -11.08 -14.58
C LYS A 148 -6.07 -10.01 -14.70
N ALA A 149 -5.87 -8.85 -14.09
CA ALA A 149 -6.73 -7.68 -14.21
C ALA A 149 -6.32 -6.77 -15.40
N GLY A 150 -5.23 -7.10 -16.09
CA GLY A 150 -4.63 -6.24 -17.11
C GLY A 150 -3.83 -5.08 -16.52
N TRP A 151 -3.50 -5.14 -15.23
CA TRP A 151 -2.74 -4.11 -14.54
C TRP A 151 -1.25 -4.46 -14.52
N ASN A 152 -0.47 -3.72 -15.31
CA ASN A 152 0.99 -3.78 -15.36
C ASN A 152 1.56 -2.34 -15.26
N GLY A 153 0.89 -1.49 -14.48
CA GLY A 153 1.20 -0.06 -14.41
C GLY A 153 2.55 0.28 -13.78
N TRP A 154 3.13 -0.67 -13.04
CA TRP A 154 4.38 -0.47 -12.33
C TRP A 154 5.62 -0.98 -13.07
N GLY A 155 5.48 -1.53 -14.28
CA GLY A 155 6.59 -2.30 -14.87
C GLY A 155 6.88 -3.53 -14.00
N ASP A 156 8.11 -3.70 -13.52
CA ASP A 156 8.46 -4.73 -12.51
C ASP A 156 8.51 -4.12 -11.10
N GLY A 157 7.54 -3.29 -10.76
CA GLY A 157 7.52 -2.52 -9.52
C GLY A 157 6.27 -2.68 -8.70
N ALA A 158 6.18 -1.87 -7.63
CA ALA A 158 5.07 -1.86 -6.69
C ALA A 158 4.75 -0.45 -6.17
N ALA A 159 3.53 -0.27 -5.70
CA ALA A 159 3.13 0.88 -4.90
C ALA A 159 3.03 0.50 -3.42
N TYR A 160 3.61 1.33 -2.58
CA TYR A 160 3.58 1.21 -1.13
C TYR A 160 2.73 2.34 -0.58
N ILE A 161 1.79 2.00 0.29
CA ILE A 161 0.88 2.96 0.91
C ILE A 161 1.03 2.85 2.42
N ALA A 162 1.32 3.98 3.05
CA ALA A 162 1.46 4.07 4.49
C ALA A 162 0.48 5.09 5.08
N ARG A 163 0.15 4.94 6.36
CA ARG A 163 -0.71 5.84 7.11
C ARG A 163 0.06 6.41 8.29
N SER A 164 -0.07 7.71 8.56
CA SER A 164 0.51 8.34 9.73
C SER A 164 -0.19 7.88 11.01
N ARG A 165 0.58 7.52 12.04
CA ARG A 165 0.07 7.19 13.38
C ARG A 165 -0.48 8.42 14.09
N GLU A 166 0.25 9.53 13.98
CA GLU A 166 -0.06 10.77 14.68
C GLU A 166 -1.21 11.53 14.01
N ARG A 167 -1.29 11.44 12.69
CA ARG A 167 -2.27 12.13 11.84
C ARG A 167 -2.97 11.15 10.89
N PRO A 168 -3.94 10.35 11.35
CA PRO A 168 -4.54 9.26 10.56
C PRO A 168 -5.25 9.70 9.26
N HIS A 169 -5.44 10.99 9.06
CA HIS A 169 -5.93 11.57 7.80
C HIS A 169 -4.83 11.77 6.75
N LEU A 170 -3.54 11.62 7.13
CA LEU A 170 -2.41 11.67 6.22
C LEU A 170 -1.99 10.28 5.79
N TRP A 171 -1.80 10.13 4.50
CA TRP A 171 -1.34 8.92 3.84
C TRP A 171 -0.13 9.22 2.98
N ALA A 172 0.82 8.32 2.95
CA ALA A 172 2.00 8.43 2.09
C ALA A 172 1.93 7.35 1.01
N ILE A 173 2.28 7.73 -0.21
CA ILE A 173 2.41 6.80 -1.33
C ILE A 173 3.82 6.90 -1.87
N ASP A 174 4.42 5.74 -2.12
CA ASP A 174 5.67 5.57 -2.85
C ASP A 174 5.47 4.56 -3.96
N VAL A 175 5.97 4.86 -5.15
CA VAL A 175 5.94 3.94 -6.29
C VAL A 175 7.36 3.67 -6.71
N GLN A 176 7.74 2.41 -6.72
CA GLN A 176 9.05 1.96 -7.17
C GLN A 176 8.87 1.04 -8.38
N PHE A 177 9.77 1.17 -9.33
CA PHE A 177 9.76 0.40 -10.58
C PHE A 177 11.19 0.24 -11.11
N THR A 178 11.45 -0.81 -11.87
CA THR A 178 12.73 -1.06 -12.55
C THR A 178 12.73 -0.57 -13.99
#